data_65c7f8b666a170ba7943855b80f6249d
#
_entry.id   65c7f8b666a170ba7943855b80f6249d
#
_cell.length_a   1.000
_cell.length_b   1.000
_cell.length_c   1.000
_cell.angle_alpha   90.00
_cell.angle_beta   90.00
_cell.angle_gamma   90.00
#
_symmetry.space_group_name_H-M   'P 1'
#
loop_
_entity.id
_entity.type
_entity.pdbx_description
1 polymer ?
#
loop_
_entity_poly.entity_id
_entity_poly.type
_entity_poly.pdbx_seq_one_letter_code
_entity_poly.pdbx_strand_id
1 'polypeptide(L)'
;MSKQALLKVSQLAAQKGAAELEFAVKKVHSLDNSKGGPEGYIKAIEKRVEDLVFEEIQKFHNEDNLLSVHHGHIINNSNVTWVLKPIDGRENFINGYPHFAISLCSIIDNVTTSAIVIDPIRREEFSGYLGGGANLNNNKIRTCLLYTSDAADDIG
;
A
#
# COMPACT_ATOMS: atom_id res chain seq x y z
N MET A 1 -11.15 -16.38 -5.88
CA MET A 1 -10.11 -16.34 -4.81
C MET A 1 -10.69 -15.69 -3.56
N SER A 2 -10.31 -16.17 -2.38
CA SER A 2 -10.80 -15.60 -1.13
C SER A 2 -10.21 -14.20 -0.86
N LYS A 3 -10.97 -13.37 -0.15
CA LYS A 3 -10.51 -12.02 0.25
C LYS A 3 -9.26 -12.07 1.13
N GLN A 4 -9.15 -13.09 1.95
CA GLN A 4 -7.97 -13.34 2.78
C GLN A 4 -6.74 -13.68 1.93
N ALA A 5 -6.90 -14.46 0.87
CA ALA A 5 -5.81 -14.76 -0.06
C ALA A 5 -5.35 -13.51 -0.82
N LEU A 6 -6.28 -12.64 -1.24
CA LEU A 6 -5.95 -11.35 -1.85
C LEU A 6 -5.16 -10.47 -0.87
N LEU A 7 -5.56 -10.43 0.40
CA LEU A 7 -4.80 -9.70 1.42
C LEU A 7 -3.37 -10.24 1.56
N LYS A 8 -3.19 -11.57 1.51
CA LYS A 8 -1.85 -12.16 1.60
C LYS A 8 -0.95 -11.73 0.44
N VAL A 9 -1.49 -11.68 -0.77
CA VAL A 9 -0.77 -11.15 -1.94
C VAL A 9 -0.45 -9.66 -1.76
N SER A 10 -1.42 -8.87 -1.26
CA SER A 10 -1.21 -7.44 -0.93
C SER A 10 -0.04 -7.26 0.05
N GLN A 11 0.04 -8.08 1.08
CA GLN A 11 1.10 -8.03 2.09
C GLN A 11 2.47 -8.29 1.46
N LEU A 12 2.61 -9.37 0.71
CA LEU A 12 3.87 -9.71 0.04
C LEU A 12 4.33 -8.60 -0.92
N ALA A 13 3.41 -8.09 -1.72
CA ALA A 13 3.71 -7.07 -2.72
C ALA A 13 4.04 -5.72 -2.07
N ALA A 14 3.20 -5.24 -1.15
CA ALA A 14 3.41 -3.95 -0.49
C ALA A 14 4.67 -3.93 0.38
N GLN A 15 5.04 -5.04 1.02
CA GLN A 15 6.27 -5.15 1.80
C GLN A 15 7.51 -4.94 0.93
N LYS A 16 7.52 -5.40 -0.31
CA LYS A 16 8.63 -5.13 -1.26
C LYS A 16 8.74 -3.64 -1.59
N GLY A 17 7.62 -3.00 -1.86
CA GLY A 17 7.58 -1.57 -2.10
C GLY A 17 8.04 -0.76 -0.88
N ALA A 18 7.58 -1.14 0.31
CA ALA A 18 7.96 -0.49 1.57
C ALA A 18 9.46 -0.58 1.84
N ALA A 19 10.07 -1.73 1.59
CA ALA A 19 11.52 -1.91 1.73
C ALA A 19 12.31 -0.98 0.80
N GLU A 20 11.85 -0.79 -0.43
CA GLU A 20 12.46 0.14 -1.39
C GLU A 20 12.34 1.60 -0.89
N LEU A 21 11.19 2.00 -0.34
CA LEU A 21 10.99 3.34 0.22
C LEU A 21 11.88 3.61 1.43
N GLU A 22 12.02 2.64 2.32
CA GLU A 22 12.91 2.74 3.49
C GLU A 22 14.36 2.97 3.07
N PHE A 23 14.81 2.29 2.03
CA PHE A 23 16.15 2.46 1.48
C PHE A 23 16.28 3.81 0.76
N ALA A 24 15.30 4.19 -0.05
CA ALA A 24 15.36 5.36 -0.91
C ALA A 24 15.33 6.68 -0.13
N VAL A 25 14.56 6.77 0.95
CA VAL A 25 14.44 8.02 1.73
C VAL A 25 15.77 8.46 2.35
N LYS A 26 16.66 7.52 2.64
CA LYS A 26 17.99 7.83 3.19
C LYS A 26 18.87 8.60 2.22
N LYS A 27 18.58 8.56 0.93
CA LYS A 27 19.36 9.22 -0.12
C LYS A 27 18.83 10.61 -0.49
N VAL A 28 17.65 10.98 -0.02
CA VAL A 28 17.01 12.25 -0.41
C VAL A 28 17.88 13.45 -0.09
N HIS A 29 18.52 13.47 1.08
CA HIS A 29 19.37 14.57 1.52
C HIS A 29 20.70 14.73 0.75
N SER A 30 21.11 13.69 0.01
CA SER A 30 22.35 13.71 -0.77
C SER A 30 22.14 14.05 -2.25
N LEU A 31 20.91 14.40 -2.63
CA LEU A 31 20.57 14.69 -4.03
C LEU A 31 21.01 16.08 -4.43
N ASP A 32 21.67 16.16 -5.58
CA ASP A 32 21.95 17.41 -6.26
C ASP A 32 20.94 17.65 -7.41
N ASN A 33 20.98 18.83 -7.98
CA ASN A 33 20.06 19.20 -9.07
C ASN A 33 20.48 18.66 -10.45
N SER A 34 21.55 17.89 -10.55
CA SER A 34 22.15 17.48 -11.82
C SER A 34 21.34 16.47 -12.62
N LYS A 35 20.38 15.76 -11.99
CA LYS A 35 19.55 14.71 -12.62
C LYS A 35 18.05 14.92 -12.37
N GLY A 36 17.57 16.16 -12.50
CA GLY A 36 16.17 16.48 -12.24
C GLY A 36 15.83 16.76 -10.79
N GLY A 37 16.85 16.79 -9.90
CA GLY A 37 16.70 17.12 -8.48
C GLY A 37 15.82 16.13 -7.70
N PRO A 38 15.28 16.56 -6.54
CA PRO A 38 14.43 15.73 -5.70
C PRO A 38 13.15 15.22 -6.41
N GLU A 39 12.55 16.03 -7.26
CA GLU A 39 11.35 15.67 -8.01
C GLU A 39 11.61 14.55 -9.03
N GLY A 40 12.73 14.62 -9.76
CA GLY A 40 13.14 13.56 -10.68
C GLY A 40 13.46 12.26 -9.95
N TYR A 41 14.08 12.35 -8.79
CA TYR A 41 14.38 11.21 -7.95
C TYR A 41 13.12 10.51 -7.44
N ILE A 42 12.15 11.27 -6.91
CA ILE A 42 10.92 10.69 -6.38
C ILE A 42 10.11 10.00 -7.47
N LYS A 43 10.03 10.57 -8.67
CA LYS A 43 9.37 9.92 -9.82
C LYS A 43 10.03 8.58 -10.16
N ALA A 44 11.35 8.51 -10.15
CA ALA A 44 12.07 7.27 -10.40
C ALA A 44 11.80 6.22 -9.32
N ILE A 45 11.73 6.63 -8.06
CA ILE A 45 11.40 5.73 -6.95
C ILE A 45 9.95 5.26 -7.01
N GLU A 46 9.00 6.14 -7.30
CA GLU A 46 7.60 5.75 -7.48
C GLU A 46 7.45 4.69 -8.57
N LYS A 47 8.08 4.89 -9.73
CA LYS A 47 8.09 3.92 -10.82
C LYS A 47 8.68 2.58 -10.41
N ARG A 48 9.81 2.61 -9.71
CA ARG A 48 10.47 1.40 -9.23
C ARG A 48 9.60 0.64 -8.23
N VAL A 49 8.94 1.35 -7.30
CA VAL A 49 8.01 0.74 -6.35
C VAL A 49 6.83 0.10 -7.09
N GLU A 50 6.27 0.79 -8.08
CA GLU A 50 5.19 0.23 -8.92
C GLU A 50 5.63 -1.06 -9.61
N ASP A 51 6.81 -1.06 -10.22
CA ASP A 51 7.37 -2.26 -10.88
C ASP A 51 7.50 -3.42 -9.90
N LEU A 52 8.11 -3.20 -8.74
CA LEU A 52 8.32 -4.23 -7.72
C LEU A 52 7.00 -4.82 -7.21
N VAL A 53 6.02 -3.95 -6.94
CA VAL A 53 4.71 -4.36 -6.43
C VAL A 53 3.95 -5.15 -7.49
N PHE A 54 3.92 -4.65 -8.72
CA PHE A 54 3.18 -5.30 -9.81
C PHE A 54 3.82 -6.62 -10.23
N GLU A 55 5.14 -6.71 -10.28
CA GLU A 55 5.83 -7.98 -10.49
C GLU A 55 5.45 -9.02 -9.45
N GLU A 56 5.34 -8.63 -8.19
CA GLU A 56 4.95 -9.55 -7.13
C GLU A 56 3.50 -10.01 -7.25
N ILE A 57 2.59 -9.08 -7.56
CA ILE A 57 1.18 -9.41 -7.81
C ILE A 57 1.06 -10.38 -8.98
N GLN A 58 1.76 -10.13 -10.07
CA GLN A 58 1.68 -10.91 -11.30
C GLN A 58 2.18 -12.36 -11.14
N LYS A 59 3.00 -12.65 -10.15
CA LYS A 59 3.38 -14.04 -9.83
C LYS A 59 2.18 -14.91 -9.43
N PHE A 60 1.17 -14.30 -8.83
CA PHE A 60 -0.03 -14.99 -8.33
C PHE A 60 -1.26 -14.68 -9.18
N HIS A 61 -1.29 -13.50 -9.80
CA HIS A 61 -2.42 -12.90 -10.48
C HIS A 61 -1.99 -12.16 -11.75
N ASN A 62 -1.48 -12.90 -12.72
CA ASN A 62 -0.90 -12.32 -13.94
C ASN A 62 -1.92 -11.68 -14.89
N GLU A 63 -3.21 -11.98 -14.73
CA GLU A 63 -4.28 -11.46 -15.57
C GLU A 63 -5.15 -10.39 -14.89
N ASP A 64 -4.81 -10.00 -13.67
CA ASP A 64 -5.57 -8.97 -12.97
C ASP A 64 -5.29 -7.57 -13.53
N ASN A 65 -6.26 -6.69 -13.35
CA ASN A 65 -6.11 -5.29 -13.74
C ASN A 65 -5.24 -4.56 -12.72
N LEU A 66 -4.44 -3.62 -13.20
CA LEU A 66 -3.53 -2.84 -12.37
C LEU A 66 -3.78 -1.34 -12.58
N LEU A 67 -3.77 -0.57 -11.51
CA LEU A 67 -3.92 0.88 -11.55
C LEU A 67 -2.91 1.56 -10.64
N SER A 68 -2.11 2.47 -11.22
CA SER A 68 -1.17 3.30 -10.47
C SER A 68 -0.87 4.59 -11.21
N VAL A 69 -0.11 5.50 -10.58
CA VAL A 69 0.16 6.85 -11.12
C VAL A 69 0.98 6.81 -12.41
N HIS A 70 2.03 5.99 -12.45
CA HIS A 70 2.97 5.95 -13.59
C HIS A 70 2.60 4.90 -14.65
N HIS A 71 2.09 3.75 -14.23
CA HIS A 71 1.65 2.72 -15.18
C HIS A 71 0.25 3.00 -15.74
N GLY A 72 -0.51 3.90 -15.11
CA GLY A 72 -1.90 4.16 -15.50
C GLY A 72 -2.80 2.95 -15.21
N HIS A 73 -3.77 2.74 -16.06
CA HIS A 73 -4.74 1.66 -15.92
C HIS A 73 -4.45 0.55 -16.94
N ILE A 74 -3.96 -0.59 -16.47
CA ILE A 74 -3.74 -1.79 -17.27
C ILE A 74 -4.95 -2.70 -17.11
N ILE A 75 -5.70 -2.91 -18.19
CA ILE A 75 -6.95 -3.67 -18.20
C ILE A 75 -6.70 -5.03 -18.86
N ASN A 76 -6.92 -6.11 -18.11
CA ASN A 76 -6.68 -7.49 -18.53
C ASN A 76 -7.94 -8.38 -18.47
N ASN A 77 -9.14 -7.78 -18.49
CA ASN A 77 -10.43 -8.49 -18.42
C ASN A 77 -10.68 -9.31 -17.13
N SER A 78 -9.94 -9.05 -16.07
CA SER A 78 -10.22 -9.60 -14.76
C SER A 78 -11.33 -8.82 -14.04
N ASN A 79 -12.02 -9.46 -13.12
CA ASN A 79 -12.92 -8.77 -12.19
C ASN A 79 -12.17 -8.17 -10.99
N VAL A 80 -10.87 -8.45 -10.87
CA VAL A 80 -10.02 -7.91 -9.80
C VAL A 80 -9.16 -6.77 -10.34
N THR A 81 -9.18 -5.65 -9.66
CA THR A 81 -8.30 -4.50 -9.93
C THR A 81 -7.46 -4.20 -8.70
N TRP A 82 -6.16 -4.16 -8.88
CA TRP A 82 -5.20 -3.75 -7.86
C TRP A 82 -4.92 -2.26 -8.03
N VAL A 83 -5.08 -1.49 -6.95
CA VAL A 83 -4.83 -0.05 -6.95
C VAL A 83 -3.69 0.25 -6.00
N LEU A 84 -2.63 0.85 -6.55
CA LEU A 84 -1.41 1.17 -5.83
C LEU A 84 -1.17 2.67 -5.77
N LYS A 85 -0.92 3.17 -4.57
CA LYS A 85 -0.30 4.47 -4.35
C LYS A 85 1.11 4.23 -3.81
N PRO A 86 2.15 4.42 -4.63
CA PRO A 86 3.51 4.04 -4.26
C PRO A 86 4.07 4.87 -3.12
N ILE A 87 3.75 6.17 -3.07
CA ILE A 87 4.14 7.05 -1.97
C ILE A 87 2.94 7.93 -1.61
N ASP A 88 2.41 7.74 -0.41
CA ASP A 88 1.47 8.66 0.23
C ASP A 88 2.26 9.53 1.22
N GLY A 89 2.14 10.85 1.13
CA GLY A 89 3.02 11.79 1.84
C GLY A 89 4.27 12.15 1.05
N ARG A 90 4.12 12.40 -0.25
CA ARG A 90 5.20 12.75 -1.19
C ARG A 90 6.05 13.93 -0.71
N GLU A 91 5.41 14.98 -0.21
CA GLU A 91 6.10 16.17 0.33
C GLU A 91 7.00 15.82 1.53
N ASN A 92 6.52 14.95 2.41
CA ASN A 92 7.31 14.45 3.52
C ASN A 92 8.52 13.65 3.03
N PHE A 93 8.31 12.78 2.05
CA PHE A 93 9.38 11.98 1.47
C PHE A 93 10.47 12.85 0.84
N ILE A 94 10.08 13.85 0.02
CA ILE A 94 11.02 14.78 -0.64
C ILE A 94 11.86 15.54 0.39
N ASN A 95 11.23 15.96 1.49
CA ASN A 95 11.91 16.71 2.55
C ASN A 95 12.63 15.81 3.56
N GLY A 96 12.66 14.50 3.34
CA GLY A 96 13.28 13.55 4.27
C GLY A 96 12.56 13.42 5.61
N TYR A 97 11.30 13.90 5.69
CA TYR A 97 10.50 13.76 6.89
C TYR A 97 9.93 12.34 6.98
N PRO A 98 10.18 11.60 8.09
CA PRO A 98 9.88 10.17 8.17
C PRO A 98 8.39 9.87 8.43
N HIS A 99 7.51 10.44 7.63
CA HIS A 99 6.06 10.26 7.73
C HIS A 99 5.45 10.12 6.33
N PHE A 100 5.48 8.93 5.79
CA PHE A 100 4.91 8.56 4.50
C PHE A 100 4.56 7.06 4.52
N ALA A 101 3.79 6.64 3.55
CA ALA A 101 3.33 5.27 3.46
C ALA A 101 3.20 4.80 2.01
N ILE A 102 3.12 3.49 1.82
CA ILE A 102 2.64 2.83 0.61
C ILE A 102 1.26 2.27 0.87
N SER A 103 0.34 2.40 -0.08
CA SER A 103 -1.02 1.87 0.01
C SER A 103 -1.32 0.97 -1.18
N LEU A 104 -1.88 -0.20 -0.93
CA LEU A 104 -2.30 -1.15 -1.95
C LEU A 104 -3.66 -1.73 -1.57
N CYS A 105 -4.59 -1.78 -2.52
CA CYS A 105 -5.86 -2.45 -2.30
C CYS A 105 -6.26 -3.30 -3.51
N SER A 106 -7.11 -4.29 -3.27
CA SER A 106 -7.81 -5.03 -4.31
C SER A 106 -9.28 -4.65 -4.33
N ILE A 107 -9.82 -4.46 -5.54
CA ILE A 107 -11.22 -4.10 -5.78
C ILE A 107 -11.85 -5.18 -6.65
N ILE A 108 -13.02 -5.68 -6.22
CA ILE A 108 -13.86 -6.60 -6.99
C ILE A 108 -15.25 -5.97 -7.08
N ASP A 109 -15.79 -5.86 -8.30
CA ASP A 109 -17.13 -5.32 -8.55
C ASP A 109 -17.34 -3.95 -7.87
N ASN A 110 -16.36 -3.06 -7.98
CA ASN A 110 -16.33 -1.72 -7.37
C ASN A 110 -16.35 -1.70 -5.83
N VAL A 111 -16.04 -2.82 -5.20
CA VAL A 111 -15.93 -2.93 -3.73
C VAL A 111 -14.49 -3.26 -3.35
N THR A 112 -13.91 -2.47 -2.46
CA THR A 112 -12.60 -2.78 -1.88
C THR A 112 -12.69 -4.05 -1.05
N THR A 113 -11.96 -5.07 -1.45
CA THR A 113 -12.00 -6.41 -0.84
C THR A 113 -10.83 -6.68 0.10
N SER A 114 -9.68 -6.10 -0.17
CA SER A 114 -8.54 -6.08 0.76
C SER A 114 -7.81 -4.77 0.66
N ALA A 115 -7.16 -4.37 1.73
CA ALA A 115 -6.35 -3.16 1.76
C ALA A 115 -5.18 -3.30 2.72
N ILE A 116 -4.06 -2.67 2.38
CA ILE A 116 -2.88 -2.59 3.21
C ILE A 116 -2.26 -1.20 3.08
N VAL A 117 -1.82 -0.66 4.21
CA VAL A 117 -1.03 0.57 4.29
C VAL A 117 0.18 0.28 5.16
N ILE A 118 1.38 0.56 4.63
CA ILE A 118 2.63 0.33 5.36
C ILE A 118 3.37 1.65 5.54
N ASP A 119 3.64 2.01 6.79
CA ASP A 119 4.64 3.01 7.15
C ASP A 119 5.99 2.28 7.31
N PRO A 120 6.93 2.42 6.35
CA PRO A 120 8.16 1.65 6.39
C PRO A 120 9.14 2.11 7.47
N ILE A 121 9.02 3.36 7.92
CA ILE A 121 9.93 3.93 8.93
C ILE A 121 9.54 3.48 10.33
N ARG A 122 8.25 3.54 10.65
CA ARG A 122 7.70 3.06 11.91
C ARG A 122 7.53 1.54 11.94
N ARG A 123 7.64 0.88 10.79
CA ARG A 123 7.39 -0.55 10.63
C ARG A 123 6.00 -0.93 11.12
N GLU A 124 5.03 -0.11 10.71
CA GLU A 124 3.62 -0.33 11.00
C GLU A 124 2.90 -0.76 9.72
N GLU A 125 2.29 -1.93 9.77
CA GLU A 125 1.51 -2.50 8.68
C GLU A 125 0.05 -2.59 9.10
N PHE A 126 -0.78 -1.70 8.56
CA PHE A 126 -2.23 -1.72 8.74
C PHE A 126 -2.85 -2.52 7.62
N SER A 127 -3.64 -3.54 7.94
CA SER A 127 -4.21 -4.41 6.91
C SER A 127 -5.60 -4.88 7.28
N GLY A 128 -6.39 -5.22 6.26
CA GLY A 128 -7.72 -5.76 6.44
C GLY A 128 -8.30 -6.30 5.14
N TYR A 129 -9.32 -7.14 5.27
CA TYR A 129 -10.14 -7.57 4.16
C TYR A 129 -11.61 -7.51 4.55
N LEU A 130 -12.47 -7.37 3.57
CA LEU A 130 -13.91 -7.20 3.78
C LEU A 130 -14.49 -8.37 4.59
N GLY A 131 -15.02 -8.07 5.78
CA GLY A 131 -15.53 -9.06 6.74
C GLY A 131 -14.48 -9.64 7.69
N GLY A 132 -13.18 -9.32 7.52
CA GLY A 132 -12.09 -9.84 8.35
C GLY A 132 -11.61 -8.91 9.45
N GLY A 133 -12.16 -7.70 9.54
CA GLY A 133 -11.68 -6.68 10.48
C GLY A 133 -10.35 -6.06 10.07
N ALA A 134 -9.74 -5.32 10.98
CA ALA A 134 -8.48 -4.62 10.76
C ALA A 134 -7.39 -5.12 11.70
N ASN A 135 -6.15 -5.05 11.22
CA ASN A 135 -4.96 -5.47 11.97
C ASN A 135 -3.86 -4.41 11.87
N LEU A 136 -3.06 -4.31 12.90
CA LEU A 136 -1.78 -3.63 12.92
C LEU A 136 -0.71 -4.67 13.26
N ASN A 137 0.23 -4.87 12.34
CA ASN A 137 1.29 -5.89 12.48
C ASN A 137 0.73 -7.26 12.89
N ASN A 138 -0.32 -7.70 12.19
CA ASN A 138 -1.06 -8.95 12.41
C ASN A 138 -1.84 -9.06 13.75
N ASN A 139 -1.89 -8.00 14.55
CA ASN A 139 -2.71 -7.95 15.76
C ASN A 139 -4.00 -7.19 15.48
N LYS A 140 -5.13 -7.74 15.89
CA LYS A 140 -6.43 -7.09 15.70
C LYS A 140 -6.50 -5.76 16.41
N ILE A 141 -7.03 -4.76 15.69
CA ILE A 141 -7.24 -3.41 16.21
C ILE A 141 -8.71 -3.00 16.08
N ARG A 142 -9.11 -2.06 16.92
CA ARG A 142 -10.43 -1.44 16.93
C ARG A 142 -10.30 0.04 17.22
N THR A 143 -11.25 0.83 16.75
CA THR A 143 -11.24 2.28 16.94
C THR A 143 -11.44 2.69 18.40
N CYS A 144 -12.24 1.96 19.17
CA CYS A 144 -12.47 2.20 20.60
C CYS A 144 -12.99 0.92 21.26
N LEU A 145 -12.22 0.33 22.19
CA LEU A 145 -12.61 -0.90 22.90
C LEU A 145 -13.74 -0.64 23.92
N LEU A 146 -13.68 0.45 24.66
CA LEU A 146 -14.70 0.81 25.66
C LEU A 146 -16.03 1.15 24.98
N TYR A 147 -16.01 1.97 23.95
CA TYR A 147 -17.19 2.33 23.18
C TYR A 147 -17.88 1.13 22.54
N THR A 148 -17.10 0.16 22.05
CA THR A 148 -17.63 -1.05 21.43
C THR A 148 -18.40 -1.91 22.44
N SER A 149 -17.93 -1.98 23.70
CA SER A 149 -18.64 -2.68 24.78
C SER A 149 -19.96 -2.00 25.13
N ASP A 150 -19.95 -0.68 25.30
CA ASP A 150 -21.13 0.11 25.61
C ASP A 150 -22.19 0.07 24.50
N ALA A 151 -21.75 0.14 23.24
CA ALA A 151 -22.65 0.03 22.09
C ALA A 151 -23.29 -1.38 21.98
N ALA A 152 -22.59 -2.42 22.37
CA ALA A 152 -23.16 -3.77 22.41
C ALA A 152 -24.22 -3.92 23.51
N ASP A 153 -24.03 -3.26 24.64
CA ASP A 153 -25.00 -3.24 25.75
C ASP A 153 -26.25 -2.44 25.40
N ASP A 154 -26.10 -1.34 24.65
CA ASP A 154 -27.21 -0.49 24.21
C ASP A 154 -28.11 -1.16 23.14
N ILE A 155 -27.58 -2.08 22.39
CA ILE A 155 -28.32 -2.84 21.35
C ILE A 155 -29.02 -4.08 21.94
N GLY A 156 -28.58 -4.49 23.07
CA GLY A 156 -29.15 -5.60 23.83
C GLY A 156 -30.33 -5.20 24.65
#